data_92eb88639e4b8f01e2154d17a4a9433d
#
_entry.id   92eb88639e4b8f01e2154d17a4a9433d
#
_cell.length_a   1.000
_cell.length_b   1.000
_cell.length_c   1.000
_cell.angle_alpha   90.00
_cell.angle_beta   90.00
_cell.angle_gamma   90.00
#
_symmetry.space_group_name_H-M   'P 1'
#
loop_
_entity.id
_entity.type
_entity.pdbx_description
1 polymer ?
#
loop_
_entity_poly.entity_id
_entity_poly.type
_entity_poly.pdbx_seq_one_letter_code
_entity_poly.pdbx_strand_id
1 'polypeptide(L)'
;MKTEVKKISDLIPDDKNANKGTEYGKHLMDKSFRQFGAGRSILLDKNNKIIAGNKSTEQCAEIGIEDVIIVESDGTKLIAVKRTDIDIDTKQGRELAR
;
A
#
# COMPACT_ATOMS: atom_id res chain seq x y z
N MET A 1 -12.54 16.62 1.74
CA MET A 1 -11.45 15.64 1.97
C MET A 1 -10.18 16.18 1.33
N LYS A 2 -9.09 16.21 2.08
CA LYS A 2 -7.82 16.77 1.60
C LYS A 2 -6.92 15.67 1.06
N THR A 3 -6.24 15.94 -0.05
CA THR A 3 -5.28 15.00 -0.66
C THR A 3 -3.93 15.69 -0.81
N GLU A 4 -2.86 14.97 -0.53
CA GLU A 4 -1.51 15.48 -0.73
C GLU A 4 -0.57 14.37 -1.18
N VAL A 5 0.49 14.72 -1.88
CA VAL A 5 1.53 13.77 -2.30
C VAL A 5 2.75 13.99 -1.40
N LYS A 6 3.22 12.91 -0.79
CA LYS A 6 4.42 12.90 0.05
C LYS A 6 5.34 11.77 -0.38
N LYS A 7 6.50 11.68 0.24
CA LYS A 7 7.42 10.55 0.04
C LYS A 7 7.13 9.44 1.05
N ILE A 8 7.30 8.20 0.64
CA ILE A 8 7.15 7.04 1.54
C ILE A 8 8.07 7.20 2.76
N SER A 9 9.26 7.78 2.57
CA SER A 9 10.20 8.03 3.65
C SER A 9 9.68 9.00 4.71
N ASP A 10 8.62 9.77 4.44
CA ASP A 10 7.99 10.66 5.40
C ASP A 10 7.01 9.94 6.32
N LEU A 11 6.68 8.68 6.03
CA LEU A 11 5.78 7.88 6.87
C LEU A 11 6.55 7.27 8.03
N ILE A 12 5.87 7.10 9.15
CA ILE A 12 6.48 6.58 10.37
C ILE A 12 6.06 5.12 10.56
N PRO A 13 7.00 4.16 10.47
CA PRO A 13 6.66 2.76 10.72
C PRO A 13 6.23 2.55 12.17
N ASP A 14 5.35 1.56 12.38
CA ASP A 14 4.95 1.17 13.71
C ASP A 14 6.04 0.27 14.30
N ASP A 15 6.74 0.76 15.32
CA ASP A 15 7.82 0.04 16.00
C ASP A 15 7.30 -1.13 16.86
N LYS A 16 6.00 -1.19 17.10
CA LYS A 16 5.35 -2.26 17.85
C LYS A 16 4.74 -3.33 16.96
N ASN A 17 4.96 -3.24 15.65
CA ASN A 17 4.43 -4.21 14.69
C ASN A 17 5.15 -5.54 14.84
N ALA A 18 4.48 -6.53 15.41
CA ALA A 18 5.03 -7.86 15.64
C ALA A 18 4.94 -8.78 14.42
N ASN A 19 4.19 -8.40 13.39
CA ASN A 19 3.97 -9.25 12.23
C ASN A 19 5.07 -9.04 11.18
N LYS A 20 6.08 -9.90 11.24
CA LYS A 20 7.22 -9.83 10.31
C LYS A 20 7.02 -10.64 9.04
N GLY A 21 5.95 -11.46 8.98
CA GLY A 21 5.70 -12.33 7.83
C GLY A 21 6.72 -13.44 7.66
N THR A 22 6.52 -14.23 6.63
CA THR A 22 7.44 -15.30 6.24
C THR A 22 8.23 -14.87 5.01
N GLU A 23 9.36 -15.54 4.75
CA GLU A 23 10.14 -15.32 3.53
C GLU A 23 9.29 -15.57 2.28
N TYR A 24 8.47 -16.63 2.30
CA TYR A 24 7.58 -16.95 1.19
C TYR A 24 6.54 -15.84 0.96
N GLY A 25 5.94 -15.34 2.03
CA GLY A 25 4.97 -14.24 1.94
C GLY A 25 5.60 -12.97 1.39
N LYS A 26 6.82 -12.64 1.81
CA LYS A 26 7.57 -11.49 1.27
C LYS A 26 7.85 -11.66 -0.21
N HIS A 27 8.23 -12.86 -0.65
CA HIS A 27 8.50 -13.15 -2.05
C HIS A 27 7.25 -12.94 -2.92
N LEU A 28 6.10 -13.46 -2.47
CA LEU A 28 4.84 -13.28 -3.20
C LEU A 28 4.44 -11.81 -3.29
N MET A 29 4.59 -11.08 -2.21
CA MET A 29 4.29 -9.65 -2.17
C MET A 29 5.20 -8.88 -3.11
N ASP A 30 6.50 -9.15 -3.10
CA ASP A 30 7.46 -8.51 -3.99
C ASP A 30 7.10 -8.75 -5.46
N LYS A 31 6.78 -9.98 -5.82
CA LYS A 31 6.36 -10.32 -7.18
C LYS A 31 5.13 -9.54 -7.60
N SER A 32 4.13 -9.45 -6.74
CA SER A 32 2.90 -8.71 -7.02
C SER A 32 3.18 -7.23 -7.23
N PHE A 33 3.99 -6.60 -6.37
CA PHE A 33 4.32 -5.19 -6.52
C PHE A 33 5.13 -4.91 -7.79
N ARG A 34 6.05 -5.80 -8.16
CA ARG A 34 6.83 -5.64 -9.40
C ARG A 34 5.96 -5.76 -10.65
N GLN A 35 4.95 -6.63 -10.60
CA GLN A 35 4.06 -6.86 -11.73
C GLN A 35 2.97 -5.80 -11.84
N PHE A 36 2.36 -5.39 -10.72
CA PHE A 36 1.15 -4.56 -10.71
C PHE A 36 1.35 -3.18 -10.08
N GLY A 37 2.51 -2.93 -9.47
CA GLY A 37 2.72 -1.72 -8.69
C GLY A 37 1.96 -1.75 -7.37
N ALA A 38 1.64 -0.59 -6.82
CA ALA A 38 0.92 -0.49 -5.55
C ALA A 38 -0.56 -0.79 -5.77
N GLY A 39 -0.98 -2.02 -5.46
CA GLY A 39 -2.34 -2.47 -5.70
C GLY A 39 -3.31 -2.21 -4.55
N ARG A 40 -2.81 -1.89 -3.36
CA ARG A 40 -3.63 -1.71 -2.16
C ARG A 40 -3.21 -0.46 -1.40
N SER A 41 -4.15 0.08 -0.63
CA SER A 41 -3.87 1.23 0.22
C SER A 41 -3.37 0.79 1.61
N ILE A 42 -2.80 1.75 2.32
CA ILE A 42 -2.39 1.58 3.72
C ILE A 42 -3.22 2.52 4.59
N LEU A 43 -3.15 2.35 5.90
CA LEU A 43 -3.87 3.19 6.85
C LEU A 43 -2.86 3.90 7.75
N LEU A 44 -3.01 5.22 7.87
CA LEU A 44 -2.16 6.06 8.70
C LEU A 44 -2.97 6.68 9.83
N ASP A 45 -2.31 6.97 10.95
CA ASP A 45 -2.91 7.81 11.99
C ASP A 45 -2.71 9.30 11.64
N LYS A 46 -3.19 10.18 12.51
CA LYS A 46 -3.11 11.63 12.29
C LYS A 46 -1.68 12.18 12.22
N ASN A 47 -0.70 11.42 12.67
CA ASN A 47 0.71 11.81 12.69
C ASN A 47 1.51 11.11 11.58
N ASN A 48 0.82 10.50 10.61
CA ASN A 48 1.43 9.74 9.51
C ASN A 48 2.17 8.48 9.98
N LYS A 49 1.81 7.97 11.16
CA LYS A 49 2.33 6.70 11.63
C LYS A 49 1.48 5.56 11.04
N ILE A 50 2.11 4.51 10.55
CA ILE A 50 1.44 3.43 9.84
C ILE A 50 0.67 2.55 10.84
N ILE A 51 -0.66 2.51 10.72
CA ILE A 51 -1.52 1.61 11.49
C ILE A 51 -1.53 0.25 10.84
N ALA A 52 -1.73 0.21 9.53
CA ALA A 52 -1.78 -1.02 8.75
C ALA A 52 -1.06 -0.80 7.41
N GLY A 53 -0.24 -1.76 7.01
CA GLY A 53 0.48 -1.71 5.74
C GLY A 53 1.98 -1.50 5.86
N ASN A 54 2.60 -1.80 7.02
CA ASN A 54 4.04 -1.65 7.19
C ASN A 54 4.83 -2.43 6.15
N LYS A 55 4.45 -3.68 5.88
CA LYS A 55 5.11 -4.51 4.87
C LYS A 55 4.91 -4.00 3.46
N SER A 56 3.69 -3.59 3.13
CA SER A 56 3.39 -3.00 1.82
C SER A 56 4.24 -1.76 1.58
N THR A 57 4.41 -0.93 2.60
CA THR A 57 5.24 0.28 2.53
C THR A 57 6.70 -0.08 2.27
N GLU A 58 7.24 -1.06 3.01
CA GLU A 58 8.62 -1.54 2.81
C GLU A 58 8.83 -2.07 1.39
N GLN A 59 7.90 -2.89 0.90
CA GLN A 59 8.01 -3.49 -0.43
C GLN A 59 7.93 -2.44 -1.53
N CYS A 60 7.05 -1.46 -1.38
CA CYS A 60 6.98 -0.35 -2.33
C CYS A 60 8.31 0.40 -2.41
N ALA A 61 8.93 0.69 -1.26
CA ALA A 61 10.22 1.35 -1.23
C ALA A 61 11.32 0.51 -1.89
N GLU A 62 11.32 -0.79 -1.64
CA GLU A 62 12.32 -1.71 -2.22
C GLU A 62 12.26 -1.77 -3.74
N ILE A 63 11.08 -1.71 -4.33
CA ILE A 63 10.92 -1.76 -5.79
C ILE A 63 10.99 -0.38 -6.45
N GLY A 64 11.31 0.67 -5.68
CA GLY A 64 11.54 2.00 -6.22
C GLY A 64 10.32 2.91 -6.27
N ILE A 65 9.21 2.54 -5.64
CA ILE A 65 8.07 3.45 -5.48
C ILE A 65 8.39 4.40 -4.34
N GLU A 66 8.45 5.70 -4.63
CA GLU A 66 8.83 6.71 -3.66
C GLU A 66 7.66 7.57 -3.18
N ASP A 67 6.67 7.78 -4.04
CA ASP A 67 5.58 8.70 -3.76
C ASP A 67 4.39 7.98 -3.15
N VAL A 68 3.74 8.65 -2.20
CA VAL A 68 2.49 8.21 -1.59
C VAL A 68 1.48 9.34 -1.65
N ILE A 69 0.25 9.02 -2.03
CA ILE A 69 -0.86 9.97 -2.01
C ILE A 69 -1.60 9.78 -0.70
N ILE A 70 -1.64 10.82 0.12
CA ILE A 70 -2.33 10.80 1.41
C ILE A 70 -3.68 11.48 1.27
N VAL A 71 -4.74 10.75 1.65
CA VAL A 71 -6.10 11.26 1.66
C VAL A 71 -6.53 11.39 3.13
N GLU A 72 -6.82 12.61 3.58
CA GLU A 72 -7.31 12.84 4.93
C GLU A 72 -8.78 12.48 5.03
N SER A 73 -9.15 11.71 6.03
CA SER A 73 -10.51 11.22 6.23
C SER A 73 -10.87 11.26 7.72
N ASP A 74 -12.13 11.57 8.00
CA ASP A 74 -12.66 11.50 9.37
C ASP A 74 -13.31 10.15 9.69
N GLY A 75 -13.23 9.20 8.78
CA GLY A 75 -13.76 7.86 8.98
C GLY A 75 -15.24 7.70 8.64
N THR A 76 -15.88 8.73 8.08
CA THR A 76 -17.30 8.65 7.74
C THR A 76 -17.58 8.09 6.35
N LYS A 77 -16.54 7.91 5.54
CA LYS A 77 -16.65 7.38 4.17
C LYS A 77 -15.59 6.33 3.93
N LEU A 78 -15.93 5.35 3.12
CA LEU A 78 -14.97 4.35 2.65
C LEU A 78 -14.10 4.98 1.55
N ILE A 79 -12.79 4.78 1.64
CA ILE A 79 -11.85 5.25 0.63
C ILE A 79 -11.54 4.09 -0.31
N ALA A 80 -11.78 4.29 -1.59
CA ALA A 80 -11.50 3.30 -2.61
C ALA A 80 -10.38 3.79 -3.53
N VAL A 81 -9.41 2.92 -3.81
CA VAL A 81 -8.40 3.17 -4.84
C VAL A 81 -8.91 2.60 -6.15
N LYS A 82 -8.98 3.43 -7.17
CA LYS A 82 -9.41 2.99 -8.51
C LYS A 82 -8.19 2.90 -9.43
N ARG A 83 -7.86 1.70 -9.85
CA ARG A 83 -6.80 1.49 -10.85
C ARG A 83 -7.42 1.62 -12.24
N THR A 84 -6.99 2.64 -12.97
CA THR A 84 -7.51 2.93 -14.31
C THR A 84 -6.91 2.05 -15.39
N ASP A 85 -5.91 1.26 -15.04
CA ASP A 85 -5.13 0.39 -15.93
C ASP A 85 -5.46 -1.10 -15.76
N ILE A 86 -6.35 -1.48 -14.81
CA ILE A 86 -6.64 -2.88 -14.50
C ILE A 86 -8.12 -3.16 -14.67
N ASP A 87 -8.41 -4.25 -15.38
CA ASP A 87 -9.76 -4.81 -15.52
C ASP A 87 -9.77 -6.18 -14.84
N ILE A 88 -10.61 -6.34 -13.82
CA ILE A 88 -10.67 -7.59 -13.05
C ILE A 88 -11.06 -8.82 -13.90
N ASP A 89 -11.75 -8.58 -15.01
CA ASP A 89 -12.19 -9.68 -15.88
C ASP A 89 -11.10 -10.16 -16.85
N THR A 90 -9.91 -9.55 -16.78
CA THR A 90 -8.74 -10.05 -17.50
C THR A 90 -7.99 -11.05 -16.63
N LYS A 91 -7.11 -11.84 -17.24
CA LYS A 91 -6.24 -12.77 -16.52
C LYS A 91 -5.40 -12.06 -15.47
N GLN A 92 -4.81 -10.91 -15.85
CA GLN A 92 -3.96 -10.11 -14.94
C GLN A 92 -4.77 -9.53 -13.79
N GLY A 93 -5.97 -9.04 -14.05
CA GLY A 93 -6.85 -8.50 -13.01
C GLY A 93 -7.26 -9.58 -12.01
N ARG A 94 -7.54 -10.79 -12.47
CA ARG A 94 -7.87 -11.91 -11.58
C ARG A 94 -6.68 -12.31 -10.70
N GLU A 95 -5.47 -12.25 -11.22
CA GLU A 95 -4.28 -12.52 -10.43
C GLU A 95 -4.11 -11.49 -9.30
N LEU A 96 -4.34 -10.21 -9.58
CA LEU A 96 -4.25 -9.16 -8.57
C LEU A 96 -5.33 -9.31 -7.48
N ALA A 97 -6.51 -9.83 -7.83
CA ALA A 97 -7.63 -10.00 -6.91
C ALA A 97 -7.42 -11.14 -5.90
N ARG A 98 -6.44 -12.01 -6.10
CA ARG A 98 -6.12 -13.10 -5.17
C ARG A 98 -5.43 -12.54 -3.89
#